data_392183a16de3db8f7173e358755efdf9
#
_entry.id   392183a16de3db8f7173e358755efdf9
#
_cell.length_a   1.000
_cell.length_b   1.000
_cell.length_c   1.000
_cell.angle_alpha   90.00
_cell.angle_beta   90.00
_cell.angle_gamma   90.00
#
_symmetry.space_group_name_H-M   'P 1'
#
loop_
_entity.id
_entity.type
_entity.pdbx_description
1 polymer ?
#
loop_
_entity_poly.entity_id
_entity_poly.type
_entity_poly.pdbx_seq_one_letter_code
_entity_poly.pdbx_strand_id
1 'polypeptide(L)'
;MTEFNTVINKHIPKLDMYTLPLTRAHGKNHPEVFRVHELYQIINAKVKDSGESAPDLDKEFDELRQVTSEYALPSDACETYEAVYAMLSEADAAYFA
;
A
#
# COMPACT_ATOMS: atom_id res chain seq x y z
N MET A 1 12.89 -11.70 -12.24
CA MET A 1 12.28 -10.92 -11.15
C MET A 1 12.25 -9.45 -11.55
N THR A 2 11.14 -8.79 -11.35
CA THR A 2 11.02 -7.37 -11.68
C THR A 2 11.49 -6.51 -10.51
N GLU A 3 11.82 -5.26 -10.80
CA GLU A 3 12.11 -4.30 -9.75
C GLU A 3 10.95 -4.17 -8.78
N PHE A 4 9.71 -4.22 -9.27
CA PHE A 4 8.53 -4.20 -8.43
C PHE A 4 8.56 -5.33 -7.38
N ASN A 5 8.87 -6.57 -7.80
CA ASN A 5 8.91 -7.69 -6.87
C ASN A 5 9.94 -7.46 -5.76
N THR A 6 11.09 -6.90 -6.10
CA THR A 6 12.11 -6.56 -5.11
C THR A 6 11.62 -5.51 -4.12
N VAL A 7 10.98 -4.44 -4.64
CA VAL A 7 10.48 -3.35 -3.81
C VAL A 7 9.35 -3.82 -2.90
N ILE A 8 8.36 -4.50 -3.46
CA ILE A 8 7.19 -4.91 -2.66
C ILE A 8 7.58 -5.93 -1.60
N ASN A 9 8.46 -6.88 -1.92
CA ASN A 9 8.89 -7.87 -0.94
C ASN A 9 9.69 -7.25 0.21
N LYS A 10 10.40 -6.18 -0.07
CA LYS A 10 11.10 -5.42 0.97
C LYS A 10 10.11 -4.78 1.96
N HIS A 11 8.96 -4.33 1.48
CA HIS A 11 8.00 -3.57 2.29
C HIS A 11 6.90 -4.42 2.95
N ILE A 12 6.62 -5.62 2.42
CA ILE A 12 5.53 -6.46 2.93
C ILE A 12 5.58 -6.68 4.44
N PRO A 13 6.74 -7.03 5.06
CA PRO A 13 6.74 -7.25 6.52
C PRO A 13 6.28 -6.03 7.31
N LYS A 14 6.68 -4.83 6.91
CA LYS A 14 6.27 -3.61 7.61
C LYS A 14 4.83 -3.24 7.30
N LEU A 15 4.39 -3.40 6.05
CA LEU A 15 3.00 -3.13 5.68
C LEU A 15 2.05 -4.07 6.43
N ASP A 16 2.42 -5.34 6.60
CA ASP A 16 1.65 -6.28 7.40
C ASP A 16 1.49 -5.81 8.85
N MET A 17 2.53 -5.18 9.40
CA MET A 17 2.51 -4.69 10.78
C MET A 17 1.77 -3.37 10.93
N TYR A 18 1.77 -2.52 9.92
CA TYR A 18 1.37 -1.12 10.05
C TYR A 18 -0.03 -0.81 9.53
N THR A 19 -0.52 -1.53 8.51
CA THR A 19 -1.79 -1.14 7.88
C THR A 19 -3.00 -1.32 8.78
N LEU A 20 -3.05 -2.38 9.58
CA LEU A 20 -4.16 -2.58 10.51
C LEU A 20 -4.15 -1.57 11.67
N PRO A 21 -3.02 -1.37 12.38
CA PRO A 21 -2.98 -0.31 13.39
C PRO A 21 -3.31 1.07 12.84
N LEU A 22 -2.96 1.35 11.58
CA LEU A 22 -3.31 2.60 10.93
C LEU A 22 -4.83 2.82 10.92
N THR A 23 -5.61 1.77 10.61
CA THR A 23 -7.07 1.87 10.60
C THR A 23 -7.61 2.16 12.00
N ARG A 24 -7.01 1.57 13.04
CA ARG A 24 -7.45 1.77 14.42
C ARG A 24 -7.15 3.18 14.91
N ALA A 25 -6.00 3.72 14.54
CA ALA A 25 -5.57 5.04 15.01
C ALA A 25 -6.23 6.18 14.25
N HIS A 26 -6.44 6.02 12.94
CA HIS A 26 -6.87 7.13 12.08
C HIS A 26 -8.20 6.90 11.35
N GLY A 27 -8.75 5.70 11.39
CA GLY A 27 -9.95 5.37 10.61
C GLY A 27 -11.16 6.24 10.91
N LYS A 28 -11.28 6.74 12.14
CA LYS A 28 -12.40 7.59 12.52
C LYS A 28 -12.37 8.92 11.78
N ASN A 29 -11.20 9.54 11.65
CA ASN A 29 -11.05 10.84 11.00
C ASN A 29 -10.67 10.69 9.52
N HIS A 30 -10.10 9.55 9.14
CA HIS A 30 -9.64 9.27 7.78
C HIS A 30 -10.12 7.89 7.35
N PRO A 31 -11.44 7.74 7.04
CA PRO A 31 -12.00 6.41 6.72
C PRO A 31 -11.39 5.77 5.49
N GLU A 32 -10.74 6.54 4.64
CA GLU A 32 -10.04 5.99 3.47
C GLU A 32 -8.94 4.98 3.85
N VAL A 33 -8.40 5.04 5.07
CA VAL A 33 -7.35 4.10 5.49
C VAL A 33 -7.87 2.67 5.61
N PHE A 34 -9.17 2.48 5.83
CA PHE A 34 -9.76 1.14 5.79
C PHE A 34 -9.63 0.52 4.41
N ARG A 35 -9.88 1.32 3.36
CA ARG A 35 -9.74 0.82 2.00
C ARG A 35 -8.26 0.61 1.62
N VAL A 36 -7.38 1.46 2.12
CA VAL A 36 -5.94 1.26 1.95
C VAL A 36 -5.52 -0.11 2.50
N HIS A 37 -5.98 -0.45 3.70
CA HIS A 37 -5.68 -1.75 4.30
C HIS A 37 -6.22 -2.91 3.45
N GLU A 38 -7.47 -2.81 2.99
CA GLU A 38 -8.07 -3.83 2.13
C GLU A 38 -7.32 -4.01 0.83
N LEU A 39 -6.98 -2.89 0.17
CA LEU A 39 -6.23 -2.93 -1.08
C LEU A 39 -4.84 -3.53 -0.89
N TYR A 40 -4.17 -3.18 0.21
CA TYR A 40 -2.89 -3.79 0.53
C TYR A 40 -3.02 -5.32 0.69
N GLN A 41 -4.07 -5.77 1.36
CA GLN A 41 -4.30 -7.21 1.53
C GLN A 41 -4.48 -7.92 0.20
N ILE A 42 -5.22 -7.30 -0.73
CA ILE A 42 -5.41 -7.83 -2.08
C ILE A 42 -4.06 -7.89 -2.83
N ILE A 43 -3.30 -6.81 -2.76
CA ILE A 43 -1.97 -6.75 -3.38
C ILE A 43 -1.07 -7.85 -2.84
N ASN A 44 -1.02 -8.00 -1.53
CA ASN A 44 -0.19 -9.02 -0.89
C ASN A 44 -0.57 -10.43 -1.34
N ALA A 45 -1.88 -10.71 -1.39
CA ALA A 45 -2.36 -12.01 -1.84
C ALA A 45 -1.98 -12.30 -3.29
N LYS A 46 -2.12 -11.30 -4.17
CA LYS A 46 -1.77 -11.45 -5.58
C LYS A 46 -0.26 -11.63 -5.77
N VAL A 47 0.54 -10.91 -5.01
CA VAL A 47 2.01 -11.05 -5.07
C VAL A 47 2.43 -12.45 -4.67
N LYS A 48 1.88 -12.97 -3.58
CA LYS A 48 2.19 -14.33 -3.12
C LYS A 48 1.74 -15.39 -4.13
N ASP A 49 0.57 -15.20 -4.71
CA ASP A 49 0.00 -16.15 -5.66
C ASP A 49 0.77 -16.18 -6.98
N SER A 50 1.31 -15.04 -7.42
CA SER A 50 2.03 -14.96 -8.69
C SER A 50 3.46 -15.48 -8.62
N GLY A 51 4.01 -15.65 -7.42
CA GLY A 51 5.40 -16.08 -7.25
C GLY A 51 6.37 -15.09 -7.86
N GLU A 52 7.17 -15.55 -8.83
CA GLU A 52 8.14 -14.69 -9.52
C GLU A 52 7.54 -13.93 -10.70
N SER A 53 6.32 -14.28 -11.10
CA SER A 53 5.63 -13.57 -12.18
C SER A 53 5.14 -12.21 -11.71
N ALA A 54 4.92 -11.29 -12.65
CA ALA A 54 4.37 -9.99 -12.33
C ALA A 54 2.85 -10.12 -12.14
N PRO A 55 2.31 -9.80 -10.97
CA PRO A 55 0.85 -9.83 -10.77
C PRO A 55 0.20 -8.65 -11.48
N ASP A 56 -1.10 -8.78 -11.80
CA ASP A 56 -1.88 -7.69 -12.36
C ASP A 56 -2.47 -6.86 -11.20
N LEU A 57 -1.90 -5.70 -10.98
CA LEU A 57 -2.26 -4.79 -9.88
C LEU A 57 -2.70 -3.42 -10.37
N ASP A 58 -3.01 -3.29 -11.65
CA ASP A 58 -3.41 -2.00 -12.24
C ASP A 58 -4.58 -1.38 -11.47
N LYS A 59 -5.62 -2.17 -11.18
CA LYS A 59 -6.81 -1.68 -10.48
C LYS A 59 -6.50 -1.28 -9.06
N GLU A 60 -5.71 -2.08 -8.36
CA GLU A 60 -5.39 -1.84 -6.96
C GLU A 60 -4.60 -0.54 -6.79
N PHE A 61 -3.59 -0.33 -7.61
CA PHE A 61 -2.81 0.91 -7.52
C PHE A 61 -3.60 2.12 -8.01
N ASP A 62 -4.43 1.96 -9.04
CA ASP A 62 -5.30 3.05 -9.48
C ASP A 62 -6.23 3.49 -8.36
N GLU A 63 -6.87 2.54 -7.68
CA GLU A 63 -7.76 2.86 -6.57
C GLU A 63 -6.99 3.46 -5.38
N LEU A 64 -5.78 2.96 -5.08
CA LEU A 64 -4.95 3.54 -4.02
C LEU A 64 -4.68 5.02 -4.28
N ARG A 65 -4.35 5.38 -5.51
CA ARG A 65 -4.14 6.78 -5.86
C ARG A 65 -5.38 7.62 -5.64
N GLN A 66 -6.54 7.08 -5.98
CA GLN A 66 -7.81 7.79 -5.80
C GLN A 66 -8.16 7.99 -4.34
N VAL A 67 -8.13 6.92 -3.53
CA VAL A 67 -8.56 7.02 -2.13
C VAL A 67 -7.57 7.78 -1.26
N THR A 68 -6.29 7.82 -1.65
CA THR A 68 -5.25 8.54 -0.89
C THR A 68 -4.96 9.92 -1.46
N SER A 69 -5.65 10.34 -2.51
CA SER A 69 -5.38 11.60 -3.20
C SER A 69 -3.91 11.69 -3.62
N GLU A 70 -3.46 10.68 -4.36
CA GLU A 70 -2.08 10.54 -4.84
C GLU A 70 -1.08 10.44 -3.68
N TYR A 71 -1.44 9.67 -2.65
CA TYR A 71 -0.62 9.46 -1.45
C TYR A 71 -0.32 10.73 -0.66
N ALA A 72 -1.24 11.69 -0.72
CA ALA A 72 -1.13 12.92 0.06
C ALA A 72 -1.33 12.64 1.55
N LEU A 73 -0.45 13.18 2.38
CA LEU A 73 -0.55 12.99 3.82
C LEU A 73 -1.40 14.08 4.46
N PRO A 74 -2.38 13.72 5.31
CA PRO A 74 -3.10 14.73 6.09
C PRO A 74 -2.19 15.35 7.14
N SER A 75 -2.55 16.54 7.63
CA SER A 75 -1.72 17.28 8.57
C SER A 75 -1.55 16.57 9.92
N ASP A 76 -2.47 15.68 10.27
CA ASP A 76 -2.41 14.91 11.52
C ASP A 76 -1.81 13.51 11.35
N ALA A 77 -1.14 13.24 10.23
CA ALA A 77 -0.52 11.94 10.00
C ALA A 77 0.63 11.67 10.98
N CYS A 78 0.64 10.47 11.54
CA CYS A 78 1.73 10.02 12.39
C CYS A 78 2.83 9.35 11.55
N GLU A 79 3.92 8.93 12.20
CA GLU A 79 5.03 8.27 11.49
C GLU A 79 4.59 7.00 10.78
N THR A 80 3.72 6.21 11.40
CA THR A 80 3.19 4.99 10.79
C THR A 80 2.39 5.30 9.53
N TYR A 81 1.56 6.33 9.57
CA TYR A 81 0.76 6.79 8.44
C TYR A 81 1.69 7.19 7.29
N GLU A 82 2.67 8.02 7.58
CA GLU A 82 3.66 8.45 6.61
C GLU A 82 4.42 7.27 6.01
N ALA A 83 4.85 6.32 6.84
CA ALA A 83 5.60 5.15 6.39
C ALA A 83 4.75 4.27 5.44
N VAL A 84 3.48 4.04 5.77
CA VAL A 84 2.60 3.24 4.91
C VAL A 84 2.45 3.88 3.53
N TYR A 85 2.17 5.17 3.49
CA TYR A 85 1.98 5.87 2.22
C TYR A 85 3.28 5.93 1.42
N ALA A 86 4.42 6.14 2.07
CA ALA A 86 5.71 6.15 1.38
C ALA A 86 6.02 4.78 0.76
N MET A 87 5.78 3.70 1.49
CA MET A 87 6.03 2.35 0.99
C MET A 87 5.10 1.99 -0.17
N LEU A 88 3.82 2.32 -0.06
CA LEU A 88 2.87 2.04 -1.14
C LEU A 88 3.16 2.90 -2.38
N SER A 89 3.54 4.15 -2.20
CA SER A 89 3.91 5.04 -3.28
C SER A 89 5.15 4.53 -4.02
N GLU A 90 6.14 4.04 -3.28
CA GLU A 90 7.35 3.47 -3.88
C GLU A 90 7.02 2.21 -4.68
N ALA A 91 6.17 1.35 -4.14
CA ALA A 91 5.74 0.13 -4.84
C ALA A 91 4.96 0.47 -6.10
N ASP A 92 4.07 1.46 -6.03
CA ASP A 92 3.30 1.96 -7.18
C ASP A 92 4.24 2.43 -8.29
N ALA A 93 5.21 3.27 -7.96
CA ALA A 93 6.17 3.78 -8.93
C ALA A 93 6.97 2.65 -9.59
N ALA A 94 7.39 1.66 -8.81
CA ALA A 94 8.12 0.52 -9.33
C ALA A 94 7.25 -0.36 -10.24
N TYR A 95 5.97 -0.49 -9.91
CA TYR A 95 5.04 -1.32 -10.69
C TYR A 95 4.83 -0.77 -12.10
N PHE A 96 4.73 0.55 -12.23
CA PHE A 96 4.48 1.21 -13.52
C PHE A 96 5.76 1.67 -14.22
N ALA A 97 6.92 1.40 -13.66
CA ALA A 97 8.19 1.81 -14.25
C ALA A 97 8.53 1.06 -15.55
#